data_0d7f98bc64e8bc06cc9f52ecc9d94737
#
_entry.id   0d7f98bc64e8bc06cc9f52ecc9d94737
#
_cell.length_a   1.000
_cell.length_b   1.000
_cell.length_c   1.000
_cell.angle_alpha   90.00
_cell.angle_beta   90.00
_cell.angle_gamma   90.00
#
_symmetry.space_group_name_H-M   'P 1'
#
loop_
_entity.id
_entity.type
_entity.pdbx_description
1 polymer ?
#
loop_
_entity_poly.entity_id
_entity_poly.type
_entity_poly.pdbx_seq_one_letter_code
_entity_poly.pdbx_strand_id
1 'polypeptide(L)'
;MVASSDSTPTTFGDRTVGGVRLDRISRLVVAAGAAFGGYVLGNDYLNVAIVEVLGIDRSQGVGAFGPFVTLLALIYSTILGSIYSQLSSRQGAIQDSLFAEAFAVRDVGEVCDIVDQSCKNDLGEARRAIRAHAETLRDAVDGEAADGADQASLARLLRAVDEVDAASNNGAACARAVQAYGTAVSARSARASALASTIPPIKLYSYVIISRILLAVFLLVDLGSLRFEAVLFATLVAAFQLIESFVEDLSDPFGGAWSVASAREEVDELLKSLPRD
;
A
#
# COMPACT_ATOMS: atom_id res chain seq x y z
N MET A 1 28.00 -27.45 19.93
CA MET A 1 26.86 -27.10 19.10
C MET A 1 26.84 -25.58 19.01
N VAL A 2 27.37 -25.03 17.92
CA VAL A 2 27.52 -23.59 17.73
C VAL A 2 26.28 -23.13 16.97
N ALA A 3 25.46 -22.27 17.57
CA ALA A 3 24.33 -21.63 16.91
C ALA A 3 24.89 -20.64 15.89
N SER A 4 24.70 -20.95 14.60
CA SER A 4 24.93 -20.04 13.49
C SER A 4 23.86 -18.95 13.55
N SER A 5 24.24 -17.75 13.95
CA SER A 5 23.43 -16.56 13.80
C SER A 5 23.56 -16.12 12.32
N ASP A 6 22.62 -16.53 11.50
CA ASP A 6 22.45 -15.98 10.15
C ASP A 6 21.93 -14.54 10.28
N SER A 7 22.87 -13.61 10.43
CA SER A 7 22.60 -12.19 10.24
C SER A 7 22.55 -11.90 8.74
N THR A 8 21.37 -12.01 8.13
CA THR A 8 21.14 -11.44 6.80
C THR A 8 21.57 -9.97 6.81
N PRO A 9 22.44 -9.54 5.88
CA PRO A 9 22.85 -8.14 5.81
C PRO A 9 21.63 -7.30 5.46
N THR A 10 21.14 -6.50 6.42
CA THR A 10 20.15 -5.47 6.14
C THR A 10 20.72 -4.53 5.10
N THR A 11 20.20 -4.59 3.89
CA THR A 11 20.55 -3.65 2.82
C THR A 11 20.27 -2.23 3.29
N PHE A 12 21.16 -1.30 2.98
CA PHE A 12 21.13 0.11 3.43
C PHE A 12 19.79 0.82 3.09
N GLY A 13 18.97 0.24 2.22
CA GLY A 13 17.65 0.73 1.80
C GLY A 13 16.51 0.47 2.78
N ASP A 14 16.70 -0.40 3.78
CA ASP A 14 15.61 -0.86 4.66
C ASP A 14 15.41 0.00 5.93
N ARG A 15 16.21 1.08 6.07
CA ARG A 15 16.06 2.01 7.20
C ARG A 15 14.95 3.02 6.92
N THR A 16 13.94 3.03 7.77
CA THR A 16 12.88 4.05 7.77
C THR A 16 13.16 5.13 8.81
N VAL A 17 12.97 6.39 8.44
CA VAL A 17 12.95 7.54 9.36
C VAL A 17 11.57 8.17 9.27
N GLY A 18 10.79 8.10 10.34
CA GLY A 18 9.42 8.61 10.36
C GLY A 18 8.48 7.93 9.35
N GLY A 19 8.70 6.63 9.05
CA GLY A 19 7.90 5.87 8.09
C GLY A 19 8.31 6.01 6.62
N VAL A 20 9.29 6.87 6.30
CA VAL A 20 9.77 7.06 4.93
C VAL A 20 11.08 6.29 4.72
N ARG A 21 11.17 5.51 3.64
CA ARG A 21 12.39 4.77 3.30
C ARG A 21 13.52 5.73 2.93
N LEU A 22 14.70 5.55 3.50
CA LEU A 22 15.88 6.42 3.26
C LEU A 22 16.32 6.45 1.79
N ASP A 23 16.10 5.38 1.03
CA ASP A 23 16.39 5.34 -0.39
C ASP A 23 15.55 6.34 -1.19
N ARG A 24 14.32 6.63 -0.73
CA ARG A 24 13.43 7.62 -1.38
C ARG A 24 13.86 9.04 -1.09
N ILE A 25 14.26 9.32 0.15
CA ILE A 25 14.81 10.64 0.50
C ILE A 25 16.07 10.91 -0.35
N SER A 26 16.94 9.90 -0.50
CA SER A 26 18.14 10.04 -1.33
C SER A 26 17.82 10.29 -2.80
N ARG A 27 16.85 9.58 -3.38
CA ARG A 27 16.37 9.81 -4.76
C ARG A 27 15.81 11.22 -4.94
N LEU A 28 15.03 11.70 -3.98
CA LEU A 28 14.47 13.05 -4.00
C LEU A 28 15.56 14.13 -3.99
N VAL A 29 16.55 13.99 -3.10
CA VAL A 29 17.69 14.92 -3.01
C VAL A 29 18.52 14.89 -4.29
N VAL A 30 18.78 13.71 -4.85
CA VAL A 30 19.52 13.57 -6.12
C VAL A 30 18.73 14.18 -7.28
N ALA A 31 17.41 13.93 -7.36
CA ALA A 31 16.56 14.49 -8.42
C ALA A 31 16.51 16.03 -8.34
N ALA A 32 16.33 16.59 -7.14
CA ALA A 32 16.33 18.04 -6.94
C ALA A 32 17.69 18.67 -7.26
N GLY A 33 18.78 18.05 -6.83
CA GLY A 33 20.15 18.50 -7.14
C GLY A 33 20.48 18.44 -8.64
N ALA A 34 20.07 17.35 -9.30
CA ALA A 34 20.24 17.21 -10.75
C ALA A 34 19.39 18.23 -11.53
N ALA A 35 18.15 18.49 -11.08
CA ALA A 35 17.28 19.49 -11.66
C ALA A 35 17.85 20.90 -11.50
N PHE A 36 18.35 21.25 -10.31
CA PHE A 36 19.00 22.54 -10.07
C PHE A 36 20.24 22.71 -10.95
N GLY A 37 21.17 21.74 -10.94
CA GLY A 37 22.39 21.79 -11.73
C GLY A 37 22.09 21.81 -13.24
N GLY A 38 21.18 20.96 -13.69
CA GLY A 38 20.75 20.90 -15.09
C GLY A 38 20.09 22.19 -15.56
N TYR A 39 19.28 22.84 -14.71
CA TYR A 39 18.68 24.13 -15.02
C TYR A 39 19.75 25.24 -15.16
N VAL A 40 20.67 25.34 -14.20
CA VAL A 40 21.73 26.36 -14.21
C VAL A 40 22.67 26.20 -15.43
N LEU A 41 23.06 24.94 -15.72
CA LEU A 41 23.99 24.66 -16.83
C LEU A 41 23.32 24.72 -18.20
N GLY A 42 22.04 24.36 -18.26
CA GLY A 42 21.27 24.27 -19.51
C GLY A 42 20.53 25.54 -19.90
N ASN A 43 20.44 26.54 -19.00
CA ASN A 43 19.58 27.71 -19.20
C ASN A 43 19.96 28.52 -20.49
N ASP A 44 21.24 28.64 -20.82
CA ASP A 44 21.66 29.36 -22.03
C ASP A 44 21.21 28.61 -23.29
N TYR A 45 21.38 27.27 -23.32
CA TYR A 45 20.91 26.44 -24.42
C TYR A 45 19.37 26.44 -24.53
N LEU A 46 18.72 26.45 -23.38
CA LEU A 46 17.26 26.50 -23.32
C LEU A 46 16.69 27.81 -23.87
N ASN A 47 17.32 28.95 -23.51
CA ASN A 47 16.95 30.25 -24.03
C ASN A 47 17.10 30.33 -25.56
N VAL A 48 18.23 29.87 -26.12
CA VAL A 48 18.44 29.81 -27.55
C VAL A 48 17.38 28.93 -28.22
N ALA A 49 17.14 27.73 -27.71
CA ALA A 49 16.17 26.81 -28.26
C ALA A 49 14.73 27.36 -28.22
N ILE A 50 14.30 28.01 -27.14
CA ILE A 50 12.96 28.59 -27.00
C ILE A 50 12.78 29.76 -27.97
N VAL A 51 13.76 30.68 -28.04
CA VAL A 51 13.65 31.86 -28.88
C VAL A 51 13.78 31.48 -30.36
N GLU A 52 14.77 30.65 -30.74
CA GLU A 52 15.00 30.31 -32.14
C GLU A 52 14.02 29.31 -32.72
N VAL A 53 13.57 28.30 -31.92
CA VAL A 53 12.69 27.22 -32.42
C VAL A 53 11.23 27.56 -32.26
N LEU A 54 10.84 28.13 -31.10
CA LEU A 54 9.45 28.44 -30.80
C LEU A 54 9.06 29.88 -31.08
N GLY A 55 10.03 30.78 -31.29
CA GLY A 55 9.76 32.21 -31.54
C GLY A 55 9.12 32.92 -30.31
N ILE A 56 9.25 32.36 -29.12
CA ILE A 56 8.61 32.86 -27.91
C ILE A 56 9.62 33.69 -27.11
N ASP A 57 9.27 34.96 -26.89
CA ASP A 57 10.00 35.79 -25.93
C ASP A 57 9.53 35.46 -24.50
N ARG A 58 10.41 34.86 -23.68
CA ARG A 58 10.11 34.44 -22.32
C ARG A 58 9.61 35.59 -21.44
N SER A 59 10.09 36.82 -21.67
CA SER A 59 9.66 38.01 -20.91
C SER A 59 8.18 38.35 -21.10
N GLN A 60 7.58 38.03 -22.25
CA GLN A 60 6.18 38.27 -22.57
C GLN A 60 5.28 37.12 -22.13
N GLY A 61 5.84 35.92 -21.83
CA GLY A 61 5.12 34.70 -21.56
C GLY A 61 4.35 34.70 -20.22
N VAL A 62 4.86 35.37 -19.19
CA VAL A 62 4.35 35.27 -17.82
C VAL A 62 2.85 35.62 -17.73
N GLY A 63 2.40 36.65 -18.42
CA GLY A 63 1.00 37.09 -18.40
C GLY A 63 0.02 36.13 -19.09
N ALA A 64 0.46 35.50 -20.18
CA ALA A 64 -0.39 34.60 -20.98
C ALA A 64 -0.42 33.18 -20.40
N PHE A 65 0.68 32.72 -19.79
CA PHE A 65 0.78 31.37 -19.26
C PHE A 65 0.11 31.19 -17.88
N GLY A 66 -0.05 32.25 -17.09
CA GLY A 66 -0.64 32.18 -15.75
C GLY A 66 -1.98 31.44 -15.68
N PRO A 67 -3.01 31.84 -16.45
CA PRO A 67 -4.31 31.16 -16.47
C PRO A 67 -4.21 29.71 -16.96
N PHE A 68 -3.34 29.42 -17.94
CA PHE A 68 -3.13 28.07 -18.46
C PHE A 68 -2.48 27.15 -17.41
N VAL A 69 -1.44 27.62 -16.71
CA VAL A 69 -0.81 26.86 -15.62
C VAL A 69 -1.82 26.60 -14.50
N THR A 70 -2.63 27.58 -14.14
CA THR A 70 -3.67 27.43 -13.12
C THR A 70 -4.68 26.35 -13.53
N LEU A 71 -5.13 26.32 -14.78
CA LEU A 71 -6.04 25.30 -15.26
C LEU A 71 -5.40 23.91 -15.23
N LEU A 72 -4.15 23.78 -15.70
CA LEU A 72 -3.41 22.52 -15.63
C LEU A 72 -3.21 22.05 -14.19
N ALA A 73 -2.90 22.95 -13.27
CA ALA A 73 -2.74 22.61 -11.84
C ALA A 73 -4.06 22.13 -11.22
N LEU A 74 -5.21 22.73 -11.61
CA LEU A 74 -6.53 22.24 -11.19
C LEU A 74 -6.83 20.84 -11.73
N ILE A 75 -6.57 20.59 -12.99
CA ILE A 75 -6.74 19.26 -13.60
C ILE A 75 -5.83 18.25 -12.90
N TYR A 76 -4.56 18.59 -12.69
CA TYR A 76 -3.59 17.77 -11.99
C TYR A 76 -4.08 17.40 -10.58
N SER A 77 -4.49 18.39 -9.77
CA SER A 77 -4.96 18.17 -8.41
C SER A 77 -6.22 17.30 -8.36
N THR A 78 -7.13 17.46 -9.33
CA THR A 78 -8.35 16.65 -9.43
C THR A 78 -8.02 15.18 -9.74
N ILE A 79 -7.13 14.93 -10.69
CA ILE A 79 -6.68 13.58 -11.04
C ILE A 79 -5.94 12.95 -9.86
N LEU A 80 -5.02 13.66 -9.24
CA LEU A 80 -4.26 13.20 -8.08
C LEU A 80 -5.19 12.87 -6.91
N GLY A 81 -6.16 13.74 -6.60
CA GLY A 81 -7.16 13.51 -5.56
C GLY A 81 -8.01 12.26 -5.83
N SER A 82 -8.38 12.02 -7.11
CA SER A 82 -9.09 10.80 -7.52
C SER A 82 -8.23 9.53 -7.37
N ILE A 83 -6.96 9.59 -7.73
CA ILE A 83 -6.01 8.46 -7.55
C ILE A 83 -5.83 8.16 -6.07
N TYR A 84 -5.56 9.19 -5.27
CA TYR A 84 -5.40 9.06 -3.82
C TYR A 84 -6.63 8.45 -3.16
N SER A 85 -7.82 8.95 -3.45
CA SER A 85 -9.08 8.44 -2.90
C SER A 85 -9.29 6.97 -3.24
N GLN A 86 -8.99 6.55 -4.46
CA GLN A 86 -9.13 5.15 -4.88
C GLN A 86 -8.11 4.24 -4.17
N LEU A 87 -6.84 4.66 -4.08
CA LEU A 87 -5.79 3.89 -3.41
C LEU A 87 -6.05 3.77 -1.91
N SER A 88 -6.42 4.87 -1.26
CA SER A 88 -6.75 4.88 0.17
C SER A 88 -7.98 4.01 0.48
N SER A 89 -9.03 4.08 -0.35
CA SER A 89 -10.22 3.22 -0.19
C SER A 89 -9.88 1.74 -0.40
N ARG A 90 -9.05 1.42 -1.41
CA ARG A 90 -8.57 0.05 -1.64
C ARG A 90 -7.78 -0.49 -0.44
N GLN A 91 -6.88 0.32 0.09
CA GLN A 91 -6.05 -0.05 1.23
C GLN A 91 -6.90 -0.25 2.49
N GLY A 92 -7.86 0.65 2.76
CA GLY A 92 -8.82 0.48 3.84
C GLY A 92 -9.64 -0.81 3.70
N ALA A 93 -10.13 -1.12 2.49
CA ALA A 93 -10.90 -2.35 2.25
C ALA A 93 -10.05 -3.63 2.49
N ILE A 94 -8.76 -3.61 2.12
CA ILE A 94 -7.85 -4.73 2.41
C ILE A 94 -7.66 -4.88 3.93
N GLN A 95 -7.40 -3.78 4.62
CA GLN A 95 -7.20 -3.76 6.06
C GLN A 95 -8.44 -4.24 6.83
N ASP A 96 -9.62 -3.69 6.50
CA ASP A 96 -10.89 -4.06 7.13
C ASP A 96 -11.20 -5.55 6.91
N SER A 97 -10.90 -6.08 5.71
CA SER A 97 -11.10 -7.49 5.41
C SER A 97 -10.15 -8.40 6.20
N LEU A 98 -8.88 -7.99 6.40
CA LEU A 98 -7.93 -8.74 7.22
C LEU A 98 -8.38 -8.78 8.70
N PHE A 99 -8.84 -7.66 9.24
CA PHE A 99 -9.39 -7.61 10.58
C PHE A 99 -10.63 -8.49 10.72
N ALA A 100 -11.56 -8.40 9.77
CA ALA A 100 -12.79 -9.23 9.80
C ALA A 100 -12.46 -10.72 9.75
N GLU A 101 -11.48 -11.13 8.94
CA GLU A 101 -11.02 -12.52 8.86
C GLU A 101 -10.33 -12.96 10.17
N ALA A 102 -9.45 -12.14 10.75
CA ALA A 102 -8.78 -12.43 12.02
C ALA A 102 -9.78 -12.58 13.18
N PHE A 103 -10.77 -11.69 13.28
CA PHE A 103 -11.83 -11.78 14.28
C PHE A 103 -12.70 -13.03 14.09
N ALA A 104 -13.04 -13.36 12.84
CA ALA A 104 -13.80 -14.56 12.55
C ALA A 104 -13.05 -15.84 12.96
N VAL A 105 -11.74 -15.90 12.71
CA VAL A 105 -10.88 -17.02 13.13
C VAL A 105 -10.80 -17.12 14.65
N ARG A 106 -10.71 -15.99 15.35
CA ARG A 106 -10.76 -15.91 16.82
C ARG A 106 -12.08 -16.45 17.36
N ASP A 107 -13.20 -16.04 16.75
CA ASP A 107 -14.54 -16.52 17.15
C ASP A 107 -14.67 -18.04 17.02
N VAL A 108 -14.16 -18.64 15.93
CA VAL A 108 -14.13 -20.11 15.78
C VAL A 108 -13.29 -20.75 16.89
N GLY A 109 -12.13 -20.16 17.21
CA GLY A 109 -11.26 -20.63 18.31
C GLY A 109 -11.97 -20.61 19.67
N GLU A 110 -12.64 -19.51 20.00
CA GLU A 110 -13.41 -19.38 21.24
C GLU A 110 -14.53 -20.42 21.33
N VAL A 111 -15.24 -20.68 20.22
CA VAL A 111 -16.29 -21.71 20.19
C VAL A 111 -15.69 -23.10 20.39
N CYS A 112 -14.54 -23.42 19.79
CA CYS A 112 -13.83 -24.66 20.03
C CYS A 112 -13.50 -24.84 21.52
N ASP A 113 -13.01 -23.81 22.19
CA ASP A 113 -12.65 -23.86 23.61
C ASP A 113 -13.89 -24.07 24.51
N ILE A 114 -15.00 -23.41 24.19
CA ILE A 114 -16.29 -23.59 24.92
C ILE A 114 -16.78 -25.02 24.77
N VAL A 115 -16.75 -25.60 23.58
CA VAL A 115 -17.23 -26.97 23.30
C VAL A 115 -16.32 -28.00 23.96
N ASP A 116 -15.00 -27.84 23.88
CA ASP A 116 -14.03 -28.72 24.52
C ASP A 116 -14.22 -28.78 26.05
N GLN A 117 -14.39 -27.62 26.68
CA GLN A 117 -14.66 -27.54 28.11
C GLN A 117 -16.01 -28.18 28.50
N SER A 118 -17.03 -28.06 27.65
CA SER A 118 -18.37 -28.53 27.93
C SER A 118 -18.56 -30.02 27.68
N CYS A 119 -17.95 -30.55 26.62
CA CYS A 119 -18.20 -31.91 26.13
C CYS A 119 -17.04 -32.88 26.43
N LYS A 120 -15.90 -32.39 26.91
CA LYS A 120 -14.63 -33.15 27.12
C LYS A 120 -14.20 -33.92 25.85
N ASN A 121 -14.50 -33.39 24.70
CA ASN A 121 -14.06 -33.91 23.41
C ASN A 121 -12.71 -33.34 23.05
N ASP A 122 -11.83 -34.18 22.50
CA ASP A 122 -10.52 -33.71 22.01
C ASP A 122 -10.72 -33.02 20.63
N LEU A 123 -10.73 -31.69 20.62
CA LEU A 123 -10.78 -30.85 19.42
C LEU A 123 -9.39 -30.42 18.94
N GLY A 124 -8.37 -31.24 19.20
CA GLY A 124 -7.00 -30.94 18.82
C GLY A 124 -6.78 -30.73 17.31
N GLU A 125 -7.51 -31.48 16.47
CA GLU A 125 -7.44 -31.26 15.00
C GLU A 125 -8.06 -29.95 14.58
N ALA A 126 -9.21 -29.57 15.16
CA ALA A 126 -9.84 -28.28 14.90
C ALA A 126 -8.90 -27.11 15.30
N ARG A 127 -8.28 -27.19 16.49
CA ARG A 127 -7.30 -26.18 16.93
C ARG A 127 -6.11 -26.06 16.00
N ARG A 128 -5.55 -27.16 15.53
CA ARG A 128 -4.45 -27.18 14.54
C ARG A 128 -4.88 -26.54 13.21
N ALA A 129 -6.11 -26.81 12.76
CA ALA A 129 -6.65 -26.23 11.54
C ALA A 129 -6.84 -24.71 11.66
N ILE A 130 -7.36 -24.21 12.80
CA ILE A 130 -7.52 -22.79 13.10
C ILE A 130 -6.16 -22.08 13.13
N ARG A 131 -5.18 -22.68 13.80
CA ARG A 131 -3.82 -22.14 13.86
C ARG A 131 -3.17 -22.09 12.48
N ALA A 132 -3.25 -23.15 11.70
CA ALA A 132 -2.72 -23.19 10.34
C ALA A 132 -3.37 -22.13 9.44
N HIS A 133 -4.66 -21.80 9.65
CA HIS A 133 -5.31 -20.72 8.93
C HIS A 133 -4.79 -19.34 9.38
N ALA A 134 -4.60 -19.12 10.69
CA ALA A 134 -4.03 -17.88 11.21
C ALA A 134 -2.58 -17.66 10.73
N GLU A 135 -1.77 -18.72 10.60
CA GLU A 135 -0.43 -18.66 10.01
C GLU A 135 -0.50 -18.28 8.52
N THR A 136 -1.43 -18.87 7.76
CA THR A 136 -1.65 -18.48 6.34
C THR A 136 -2.10 -17.02 6.21
N LEU A 137 -2.91 -16.54 7.16
CA LEU A 137 -3.33 -15.13 7.19
C LEU A 137 -2.15 -14.20 7.47
N ARG A 138 -1.23 -14.61 8.33
CA ARG A 138 0.02 -13.88 8.59
C ARG A 138 0.89 -13.80 7.34
N ASP A 139 1.09 -14.93 6.64
CA ASP A 139 1.85 -14.96 5.38
C ASP A 139 1.21 -14.05 4.32
N ALA A 140 -0.14 -13.97 4.31
CA ALA A 140 -0.87 -13.06 3.44
C ALA A 140 -0.62 -11.58 3.78
N VAL A 141 -0.50 -11.23 5.05
CA VAL A 141 -0.16 -9.87 5.52
C VAL A 141 1.29 -9.52 5.20
N ASP A 142 2.19 -10.50 5.21
CA ASP A 142 3.60 -10.32 4.84
C ASP A 142 3.82 -10.27 3.30
N GLY A 143 2.76 -10.49 2.51
CA GLY A 143 2.82 -10.49 1.04
C GLY A 143 3.41 -11.78 0.45
N GLU A 144 3.61 -12.82 1.26
CA GLU A 144 4.24 -14.09 0.89
C GLU A 144 3.22 -15.17 0.49
N ALA A 145 1.91 -14.92 0.66
CA ALA A 145 0.89 -15.93 0.45
C ALA A 145 0.73 -16.30 -1.03
N ALA A 146 0.91 -17.58 -1.33
CA ALA A 146 0.54 -18.15 -2.62
C ALA A 146 -0.98 -18.36 -2.68
N ASP A 147 -1.63 -17.97 -3.78
CA ASP A 147 -3.09 -18.05 -4.00
C ASP A 147 -3.71 -19.43 -3.67
N GLY A 148 -2.94 -20.53 -3.83
CA GLY A 148 -3.41 -21.89 -3.55
C GLY A 148 -3.40 -22.28 -2.07
N ALA A 149 -2.47 -21.75 -1.26
CA ALA A 149 -2.36 -22.05 0.16
C ALA A 149 -3.59 -21.56 0.94
N ASP A 150 -4.11 -20.45 0.53
CA ASP A 150 -5.25 -19.76 1.10
C ASP A 150 -6.55 -20.57 0.97
N GLN A 151 -6.81 -21.21 -0.19
CA GLN A 151 -8.02 -22.02 -0.39
C GLN A 151 -7.98 -23.32 0.44
N ALA A 152 -6.79 -23.93 0.57
CA ALA A 152 -6.61 -25.11 1.38
C ALA A 152 -6.80 -24.80 2.88
N SER A 153 -6.43 -23.60 3.34
CA SER A 153 -6.59 -23.20 4.74
C SER A 153 -8.07 -22.98 5.12
N LEU A 154 -8.87 -22.38 4.24
CA LEU A 154 -10.32 -22.28 4.43
C LEU A 154 -11.02 -23.65 4.46
N ALA A 155 -10.60 -24.60 3.62
CA ALA A 155 -11.15 -25.94 3.65
C ALA A 155 -10.82 -26.67 4.98
N ARG A 156 -9.65 -26.39 5.59
CA ARG A 156 -9.31 -26.89 6.93
C ARG A 156 -10.17 -26.24 8.01
N LEU A 157 -10.39 -24.92 7.92
CA LEU A 157 -11.23 -24.19 8.85
C LEU A 157 -12.68 -24.72 8.80
N LEU A 158 -13.20 -25.04 7.59
CA LEU A 158 -14.51 -25.65 7.46
C LEU A 158 -14.59 -27.01 8.19
N ARG A 159 -13.56 -27.86 8.05
CA ARG A 159 -13.51 -29.15 8.78
C ARG A 159 -13.48 -28.94 10.28
N ALA A 160 -12.77 -27.91 10.77
CA ALA A 160 -12.78 -27.57 12.19
C ALA A 160 -14.21 -27.19 12.68
N VAL A 161 -14.96 -26.45 11.87
CA VAL A 161 -16.37 -26.13 12.17
C VAL A 161 -17.23 -27.38 12.16
N ASP A 162 -17.04 -28.30 11.21
CA ASP A 162 -17.77 -29.59 11.15
C ASP A 162 -17.44 -30.48 12.37
N GLU A 163 -16.19 -30.49 12.86
CA GLU A 163 -15.80 -31.20 14.08
C GLU A 163 -16.47 -30.60 15.33
N VAL A 164 -16.55 -29.26 15.40
CA VAL A 164 -17.27 -28.55 16.48
C VAL A 164 -18.76 -28.90 16.48
N ASP A 165 -19.38 -28.96 15.29
CA ASP A 165 -20.78 -29.37 15.16
C ASP A 165 -21.00 -30.78 15.62
N ALA A 166 -20.17 -31.73 15.18
CA ALA A 166 -20.26 -33.13 15.58
C ALA A 166 -20.02 -33.35 17.08
N ALA A 167 -19.16 -32.53 17.71
CA ALA A 167 -18.82 -32.60 19.13
C ALA A 167 -19.84 -31.91 20.03
N SER A 168 -20.59 -30.94 19.51
CA SER A 168 -21.45 -30.04 20.27
C SER A 168 -22.87 -30.54 20.32
N ASN A 169 -23.40 -30.71 21.53
CA ASN A 169 -24.85 -30.83 21.75
C ASN A 169 -25.58 -29.46 21.83
N ASN A 170 -24.87 -28.38 21.58
CA ASN A 170 -25.35 -27.00 21.70
C ASN A 170 -25.47 -26.34 20.32
N GLY A 171 -26.66 -26.32 19.74
CA GLY A 171 -26.91 -25.71 18.44
C GLY A 171 -26.54 -24.22 18.34
N ALA A 172 -26.49 -23.50 19.46
CA ALA A 172 -26.06 -22.09 19.45
C ALA A 172 -24.54 -21.93 19.22
N ALA A 173 -23.72 -22.84 19.78
CA ALA A 173 -22.29 -22.84 19.54
C ALA A 173 -21.96 -23.17 18.06
N CYS A 174 -22.64 -24.19 17.52
CA CYS A 174 -22.53 -24.54 16.12
C CYS A 174 -22.94 -23.36 15.20
N ALA A 175 -24.08 -22.74 15.44
CA ALA A 175 -24.54 -21.59 14.66
C ALA A 175 -23.54 -20.43 14.69
N ARG A 176 -22.91 -20.16 15.84
CA ARG A 176 -21.84 -19.14 15.96
C ARG A 176 -20.59 -19.51 15.14
N ALA A 177 -20.14 -20.77 15.18
CA ALA A 177 -19.00 -21.24 14.41
C ALA A 177 -19.26 -21.14 12.90
N VAL A 178 -20.43 -21.56 12.43
CA VAL A 178 -20.85 -21.45 11.02
C VAL A 178 -20.92 -20.00 10.57
N GLN A 179 -21.47 -19.12 11.40
CA GLN A 179 -21.52 -17.69 11.12
C GLN A 179 -20.12 -17.08 11.02
N ALA A 180 -19.22 -17.41 11.94
CA ALA A 180 -17.84 -16.95 11.93
C ALA A 180 -17.10 -17.44 10.68
N TYR A 181 -17.28 -18.71 10.30
CA TYR A 181 -16.74 -19.22 9.04
C TYR A 181 -17.27 -18.45 7.82
N GLY A 182 -18.57 -18.19 7.77
CA GLY A 182 -19.17 -17.39 6.70
C GLY A 182 -18.58 -15.98 6.62
N THR A 183 -18.30 -15.38 7.78
CA THR A 183 -17.62 -14.06 7.86
C THR A 183 -16.18 -14.15 7.33
N ALA A 184 -15.42 -15.17 7.68
CA ALA A 184 -14.05 -15.39 7.17
C ALA A 184 -14.04 -15.53 5.65
N VAL A 185 -14.96 -16.33 5.07
CA VAL A 185 -15.11 -16.51 3.62
C VAL A 185 -15.45 -15.20 2.92
N SER A 186 -16.40 -14.43 3.47
CA SER A 186 -16.81 -13.14 2.89
C SER A 186 -15.70 -12.10 2.97
N ALA A 187 -15.00 -12.01 4.09
CA ALA A 187 -13.87 -11.12 4.31
C ALA A 187 -12.74 -11.42 3.32
N ARG A 188 -12.41 -12.69 3.12
CA ARG A 188 -11.43 -13.11 2.12
C ARG A 188 -11.84 -12.74 0.70
N SER A 189 -13.10 -12.97 0.34
CA SER A 189 -13.62 -12.59 -0.98
C SER A 189 -13.50 -11.08 -1.21
N ALA A 190 -13.82 -10.28 -0.18
CA ALA A 190 -13.67 -8.83 -0.20
C ALA A 190 -12.20 -8.42 -0.39
N ARG A 191 -11.25 -9.08 0.34
CA ARG A 191 -9.81 -8.86 0.17
C ARG A 191 -9.33 -9.18 -1.25
N ALA A 192 -9.71 -10.33 -1.78
CA ALA A 192 -9.35 -10.72 -3.14
C ALA A 192 -9.90 -9.73 -4.18
N SER A 193 -11.12 -9.27 -4.02
CA SER A 193 -11.73 -8.23 -4.88
C SER A 193 -10.99 -6.89 -4.76
N ALA A 194 -10.61 -6.47 -3.55
CA ALA A 194 -9.85 -5.24 -3.33
C ALA A 194 -8.44 -5.34 -3.93
N LEU A 195 -7.77 -6.48 -3.83
CA LEU A 195 -6.46 -6.72 -4.46
C LEU A 195 -6.54 -6.74 -5.99
N ALA A 196 -7.61 -7.32 -6.56
CA ALA A 196 -7.85 -7.33 -8.00
C ALA A 196 -8.25 -5.96 -8.56
N SER A 197 -8.74 -5.04 -7.71
CA SER A 197 -9.11 -3.70 -8.14
C SER A 197 -7.85 -2.88 -8.48
N THR A 198 -7.61 -2.67 -9.77
CA THR A 198 -6.47 -1.88 -10.26
C THR A 198 -6.92 -0.49 -10.66
N ILE A 199 -6.03 0.50 -10.48
CA ILE A 199 -6.28 1.83 -11.03
C ILE A 199 -6.20 1.72 -12.55
N PRO A 200 -7.15 2.31 -13.29
CA PRO A 200 -7.07 2.36 -14.73
C PRO A 200 -5.75 2.99 -15.19
N PRO A 201 -4.96 2.32 -16.05
CA PRO A 201 -3.65 2.82 -16.49
C PRO A 201 -3.71 4.24 -17.07
N ILE A 202 -4.82 4.59 -17.71
CA ILE A 202 -5.03 5.92 -18.27
C ILE A 202 -4.94 7.04 -17.22
N LYS A 203 -5.40 6.80 -15.99
CA LYS A 203 -5.30 7.78 -14.90
C LYS A 203 -3.86 8.00 -14.48
N LEU A 204 -3.06 6.92 -14.37
CA LEU A 204 -1.64 7.01 -14.03
C LEU A 204 -0.84 7.71 -15.13
N TYR A 205 -1.12 7.38 -16.41
CA TYR A 205 -0.47 8.06 -17.53
C TYR A 205 -0.84 9.54 -17.59
N SER A 206 -2.13 9.88 -17.39
CA SER A 206 -2.58 11.28 -17.38
C SER A 206 -1.88 12.09 -16.30
N TYR A 207 -1.76 11.55 -15.10
CA TYR A 207 -1.05 12.17 -13.99
C TYR A 207 0.43 12.45 -14.32
N VAL A 208 1.15 11.44 -14.85
CA VAL A 208 2.57 11.60 -15.24
C VAL A 208 2.72 12.61 -16.38
N ILE A 209 1.88 12.54 -17.40
CA ILE A 209 1.95 13.46 -18.54
C ILE A 209 1.73 14.89 -18.10
N ILE A 210 0.71 15.16 -17.27
CA ILE A 210 0.43 16.53 -16.82
C ILE A 210 1.54 17.06 -15.93
N SER A 211 2.13 16.23 -15.06
CA SER A 211 3.29 16.65 -14.26
C SER A 211 4.47 17.05 -15.14
N ARG A 212 4.75 16.30 -16.22
CA ARG A 212 5.82 16.64 -17.19
C ARG A 212 5.51 17.91 -17.99
N ILE A 213 4.24 18.11 -18.37
CA ILE A 213 3.79 19.35 -19.04
C ILE A 213 3.98 20.55 -18.09
N LEU A 214 3.59 20.45 -16.82
CA LEU A 214 3.78 21.51 -15.83
C LEU A 214 5.25 21.88 -15.66
N LEU A 215 6.14 20.87 -15.59
CA LEU A 215 7.57 21.11 -15.55
C LEU A 215 8.08 21.79 -16.82
N ALA A 216 7.62 21.35 -18.00
CA ALA A 216 8.02 21.96 -19.27
C ALA A 216 7.53 23.41 -19.39
N VAL A 217 6.31 23.70 -18.96
CA VAL A 217 5.77 25.07 -18.97
C VAL A 217 6.55 25.98 -18.00
N PHE A 218 7.00 25.43 -16.85
CA PHE A 218 7.82 26.21 -15.94
C PHE A 218 9.14 26.66 -16.58
N LEU A 219 9.75 25.86 -17.49
CA LEU A 219 10.97 26.23 -18.21
C LEU A 219 10.77 27.42 -19.17
N LEU A 220 9.50 27.72 -19.54
CA LEU A 220 9.14 28.87 -20.40
C LEU A 220 8.99 30.17 -19.62
N VAL A 221 8.96 30.14 -18.28
CA VAL A 221 8.76 31.31 -17.44
C VAL A 221 10.13 31.94 -17.11
N ASP A 222 10.24 33.26 -17.32
CA ASP A 222 11.39 34.07 -16.91
C ASP A 222 10.98 34.91 -15.70
N LEU A 223 11.66 34.68 -14.56
CA LEU A 223 11.45 35.43 -13.32
C LEU A 223 12.55 36.46 -13.08
N GLY A 224 13.47 36.63 -14.05
CA GLY A 224 14.53 37.63 -14.01
C GLY A 224 15.73 37.29 -13.13
N SER A 225 15.75 36.11 -12.47
CA SER A 225 16.86 35.64 -11.65
C SER A 225 17.11 34.16 -11.82
N LEU A 226 18.17 33.79 -12.54
CA LEU A 226 18.55 32.41 -12.81
C LEU A 226 18.62 31.53 -11.55
N ARG A 227 19.18 32.08 -10.44
CA ARG A 227 19.29 31.30 -9.19
C ARG A 227 17.93 31.04 -8.55
N PHE A 228 17.04 32.02 -8.59
CA PHE A 228 15.70 31.90 -8.04
C PHE A 228 14.86 30.90 -8.87
N GLU A 229 14.93 31.02 -10.18
CA GLU A 229 14.30 30.07 -11.11
C GLU A 229 14.77 28.64 -10.88
N ALA A 230 16.11 28.44 -10.77
CA ALA A 230 16.68 27.11 -10.52
C ALA A 230 16.22 26.52 -9.19
N VAL A 231 16.11 27.30 -8.11
CA VAL A 231 15.60 26.85 -6.82
C VAL A 231 14.13 26.47 -6.93
N LEU A 232 13.30 27.29 -7.59
CA LEU A 232 11.89 26.98 -7.77
C LEU A 232 11.69 25.73 -8.62
N PHE A 233 12.44 25.59 -9.71
CA PHE A 233 12.38 24.41 -10.57
C PHE A 233 12.79 23.14 -9.83
N ALA A 234 13.88 23.18 -9.07
CA ALA A 234 14.33 22.06 -8.24
C ALA A 234 13.27 21.68 -7.18
N THR A 235 12.65 22.70 -6.56
CA THR A 235 11.57 22.48 -5.58
C THR A 235 10.35 21.81 -6.23
N LEU A 236 9.97 22.24 -7.43
CA LEU A 236 8.87 21.67 -8.18
C LEU A 236 9.14 20.21 -8.58
N VAL A 237 10.35 19.92 -9.07
CA VAL A 237 10.78 18.55 -9.38
C VAL A 237 10.75 17.67 -8.13
N ALA A 238 11.27 18.18 -7.00
CA ALA A 238 11.22 17.46 -5.72
C ALA A 238 9.79 17.18 -5.27
N ALA A 239 8.88 18.15 -5.40
CA ALA A 239 7.47 17.98 -5.04
C ALA A 239 6.80 16.91 -5.91
N PHE A 240 7.00 16.91 -7.23
CA PHE A 240 6.46 15.87 -8.10
C PHE A 240 7.05 14.49 -7.80
N GLN A 241 8.36 14.42 -7.55
CA GLN A 241 9.01 13.15 -7.19
C GLN A 241 8.47 12.60 -5.85
N LEU A 242 8.21 13.48 -4.89
CA LEU A 242 7.61 13.09 -3.61
C LEU A 242 6.19 12.53 -3.82
N ILE A 243 5.38 13.19 -4.66
CA ILE A 243 4.03 12.73 -4.97
C ILE A 243 4.06 11.39 -5.74
N GLU A 244 4.96 11.22 -6.71
CA GLU A 244 5.16 9.95 -7.43
C GLU A 244 5.50 8.83 -6.45
N SER A 245 6.45 9.06 -5.54
CA SER A 245 6.83 8.09 -4.50
C SER A 245 5.68 7.76 -3.55
N PHE A 246 4.84 8.76 -3.23
CA PHE A 246 3.67 8.56 -2.38
C PHE A 246 2.58 7.71 -3.08
N VAL A 247 2.35 7.93 -4.38
CA VAL A 247 1.42 7.11 -5.17
C VAL A 247 1.93 5.67 -5.30
N GLU A 248 3.24 5.48 -5.50
CA GLU A 248 3.87 4.15 -5.50
C GLU A 248 3.67 3.44 -4.17
N ASP A 249 3.87 4.12 -3.03
CA ASP A 249 3.66 3.56 -1.70
C ASP A 249 2.22 3.11 -1.47
N LEU A 250 1.27 3.94 -1.84
CA LEU A 250 -0.14 3.60 -1.71
C LEU A 250 -0.58 2.49 -2.68
N SER A 251 0.15 2.27 -3.77
CA SER A 251 -0.15 1.20 -4.73
C SER A 251 0.25 -0.18 -4.21
N ASP A 252 1.22 -0.25 -3.29
CA ASP A 252 1.69 -1.47 -2.65
C ASP A 252 1.12 -1.57 -1.21
N PRO A 253 0.06 -2.37 -0.99
CA PRO A 253 -0.59 -2.46 0.32
C PRO A 253 0.26 -3.15 1.39
N PHE A 254 1.26 -3.95 0.99
CA PHE A 254 2.05 -4.78 1.91
C PHE A 254 3.46 -4.22 2.16
N GLY A 255 4.08 -3.59 1.18
CA GLY A 255 5.47 -3.14 1.25
C GLY A 255 5.69 -1.65 1.49
N GLY A 256 4.65 -0.82 1.44
CA GLY A 256 4.73 0.63 1.58
C GLY A 256 4.83 1.12 3.03
N ALA A 257 5.14 2.41 3.20
CA ALA A 257 5.13 3.08 4.51
C ALA A 257 3.72 3.11 5.15
N TRP A 258 2.69 2.97 4.34
CA TRP A 258 1.27 2.88 4.71
C TRP A 258 0.77 1.44 4.70
N SER A 259 1.67 0.48 4.95
CA SER A 259 1.35 -0.94 4.95
C SER A 259 0.29 -1.29 6.00
N VAL A 260 -0.33 -2.45 5.82
CA VAL A 260 -1.31 -3.05 6.77
C VAL A 260 -0.65 -3.48 8.11
N ALA A 261 0.31 -2.68 8.62
CA ALA A 261 1.06 -2.99 9.83
C ALA A 261 0.16 -3.23 11.05
N SER A 262 -0.95 -2.50 11.17
CA SER A 262 -1.94 -2.69 12.25
C SER A 262 -2.67 -4.03 12.12
N ALA A 263 -2.96 -4.49 10.91
CA ALA A 263 -3.55 -5.82 10.70
C ALA A 263 -2.55 -6.93 11.04
N ARG A 264 -1.26 -6.71 10.79
CA ARG A 264 -0.18 -7.63 11.20
C ARG A 264 -0.12 -7.82 12.71
N GLU A 265 -0.19 -6.72 13.46
CA GLU A 265 -0.18 -6.75 14.92
C GLU A 265 -1.37 -7.56 15.47
N GLU A 266 -2.57 -7.37 14.91
CA GLU A 266 -3.76 -8.13 15.29
C GLU A 266 -3.65 -9.63 14.98
N VAL A 267 -3.10 -9.99 13.81
CA VAL A 267 -2.86 -11.40 13.44
C VAL A 267 -1.79 -12.03 14.34
N ASP A 268 -0.74 -11.30 14.70
CA ASP A 268 0.28 -11.77 15.64
C ASP A 268 -0.29 -11.94 17.06
N GLU A 269 -1.23 -11.09 17.49
CA GLU A 269 -1.95 -11.27 18.76
C GLU A 269 -2.88 -12.49 18.71
N LEU A 270 -3.59 -12.68 17.60
CA LEU A 270 -4.40 -13.87 17.37
C LEU A 270 -3.53 -15.15 17.51
N LEU A 271 -2.39 -15.21 16.84
CA LEU A 271 -1.48 -16.36 16.91
C LEU A 271 -0.93 -16.62 18.33
N LYS A 272 -0.72 -15.56 19.13
CA LYS A 272 -0.31 -15.69 20.53
C LYS A 272 -1.43 -16.20 21.43
N SER A 273 -2.69 -15.88 21.11
CA SER A 273 -3.85 -16.30 21.89
C SER A 273 -4.23 -17.76 21.62
N LEU A 274 -3.87 -18.31 20.47
CA LEU A 274 -4.13 -19.72 20.13
C LEU A 274 -3.18 -20.65 20.88
N PRO A 275 -3.67 -21.77 21.44
CA PRO A 275 -2.85 -22.73 22.17
C PRO A 275 -1.67 -23.24 21.32
N ARG A 276 -0.50 -23.35 21.93
CA ARG A 276 0.65 -24.04 21.36
C ARG A 276 0.54 -25.51 21.74
N ASP A 277 0.55 -26.41 20.78
CA ASP A 277 0.61 -27.84 21.00
C ASP A 277 1.82 -28.26 21.81
#